data_32a1c24bc70f8cb096ca92f61d8e4fd9
#
_entry.id   32a1c24bc70f8cb096ca92f61d8e4fd9
#
_cell.length_a   1.000
_cell.length_b   1.000
_cell.length_c   1.000
_cell.angle_alpha   90.00
_cell.angle_beta   90.00
_cell.angle_gamma   90.00
#
_symmetry.space_group_name_H-M   'P 1'
#
loop_
_entity.id
_entity.type
_entity.pdbx_description
1 polymer ?
#
loop_
_entity_poly.entity_id
_entity_poly.type
_entity_poly.pdbx_seq_one_letter_code
_entity_poly.pdbx_strand_id
1 'polypeptide(L)'
;MKIDMHCHTKEGSIDGKVPIEEYIRMLRNQGFGGMLVTDHDSYGGYRQWKRNIKGDKYQDFLVLKGIEYDTLDAGHIIVIMPENIKLRLLELRGMPLQMLIPIVHNYGGILGPAHPCGEKFMSFMNAKAYQRNPDIIREFDFMEVFNACEPQAVNDKALAIAEKYDLPGTGGSDAHRADCIGMAYTEIPDDVTCESDLIMHIMKGTKLECGGSIYGGTTKDKIGKAKTVLSHSFWVYNKVGGWSKAIKRSNRMKKGYVERVDVEKVKEKNE
;
A
#
# COMPACT_ATOMS: atom_id res chain seq x y z
N MET A 1 -1.40 10.30 15.51
CA MET A 1 -0.46 9.17 15.78
C MET A 1 0.37 8.83 14.54
N LYS A 2 1.59 8.30 14.72
CA LYS A 2 2.44 7.84 13.61
C LYS A 2 2.06 6.45 13.13
N ILE A 3 1.86 6.30 11.82
CA ILE A 3 1.67 4.99 11.17
C ILE A 3 2.59 4.85 9.95
N ASP A 4 2.95 3.63 9.61
CA ASP A 4 3.61 3.32 8.34
C ASP A 4 2.54 2.97 7.30
N MET A 5 2.42 3.78 6.24
CA MET A 5 1.35 3.61 5.26
C MET A 5 1.73 2.78 4.03
N HIS A 6 2.94 2.20 4.02
CA HIS A 6 3.37 1.32 2.93
C HIS A 6 4.20 0.16 3.47
N CYS A 7 3.56 -1.00 3.68
CA CYS A 7 4.12 -2.14 4.40
C CYS A 7 3.90 -3.46 3.67
N HIS A 8 4.97 -4.25 3.49
CA HIS A 8 4.92 -5.57 2.87
C HIS A 8 5.22 -6.69 3.85
N THR A 9 4.27 -7.61 3.99
CA THR A 9 4.39 -8.74 4.92
C THR A 9 4.77 -10.04 4.20
N LYS A 10 5.39 -10.96 4.92
CA LYS A 10 5.71 -12.30 4.43
C LYS A 10 4.48 -13.10 4.00
N GLU A 11 3.36 -12.87 4.65
CA GLU A 11 2.11 -13.61 4.40
C GLU A 11 1.38 -13.14 3.14
N GLY A 12 1.59 -11.88 2.73
CA GLY A 12 0.86 -11.28 1.63
C GLY A 12 1.70 -11.06 0.38
N SER A 13 2.87 -10.48 0.50
CA SER A 13 3.76 -10.16 -0.60
C SER A 13 4.69 -11.31 -0.95
N ILE A 14 5.08 -11.40 -2.24
CA ILE A 14 5.99 -12.45 -2.71
C ILE A 14 7.44 -12.18 -2.26
N ASP A 15 7.77 -10.92 -2.06
CA ASP A 15 9.08 -10.38 -1.71
C ASP A 15 9.17 -9.89 -0.27
N GLY A 16 8.04 -9.80 0.44
CA GLY A 16 7.99 -9.54 1.88
C GLY A 16 8.67 -10.66 2.69
N LYS A 17 9.57 -10.30 3.60
CA LYS A 17 10.36 -11.26 4.38
C LYS A 17 9.96 -11.32 5.85
N VAL A 18 9.29 -10.30 6.36
CA VAL A 18 8.98 -10.15 7.77
C VAL A 18 7.53 -10.55 8.04
N PRO A 19 7.28 -11.51 8.95
CA PRO A 19 5.92 -11.85 9.36
C PRO A 19 5.23 -10.63 9.99
N ILE A 20 3.92 -10.51 9.78
CA ILE A 20 3.17 -9.33 10.24
C ILE A 20 3.27 -9.10 11.75
N GLU A 21 3.29 -10.14 12.57
CA GLU A 21 3.42 -9.98 14.03
C GLU A 21 4.78 -9.40 14.42
N GLU A 22 5.84 -9.83 13.76
CA GLU A 22 7.17 -9.28 13.97
C GLU A 22 7.25 -7.84 13.48
N TYR A 23 6.63 -7.53 12.35
CA TYR A 23 6.52 -6.18 11.79
C TYR A 23 5.85 -5.23 12.80
N ILE A 24 4.70 -5.60 13.34
CA ILE A 24 3.98 -4.84 14.38
C ILE A 24 4.88 -4.60 15.61
N ARG A 25 5.56 -5.64 16.09
CA ARG A 25 6.46 -5.53 17.24
C ARG A 25 7.59 -4.52 16.99
N MET A 26 8.17 -4.54 15.79
CA MET A 26 9.24 -3.62 15.42
C MET A 26 8.76 -2.17 15.33
N LEU A 27 7.58 -1.93 14.74
CA LEU A 27 6.97 -0.60 14.67
C LEU A 27 6.63 -0.06 16.07
N ARG A 28 6.01 -0.87 16.94
CA ARG A 28 5.71 -0.48 18.32
C ARG A 28 6.96 -0.07 19.09
N ASN A 29 8.06 -0.82 18.95
CA ASN A 29 9.34 -0.49 19.61
C ASN A 29 9.94 0.83 19.12
N GLN A 30 9.51 1.32 17.97
CA GLN A 30 9.92 2.61 17.40
C GLN A 30 8.89 3.73 17.65
N GLY A 31 7.87 3.48 18.47
CA GLY A 31 6.84 4.46 18.83
C GLY A 31 5.76 4.68 17.79
N PHE A 32 5.58 3.77 16.83
CA PHE A 32 4.46 3.81 15.90
C PHE A 32 3.18 3.30 16.60
N GLY A 33 2.07 3.97 16.32
CA GLY A 33 0.74 3.57 16.77
C GLY A 33 -0.02 2.67 15.80
N GLY A 34 0.50 2.47 14.56
CA GLY A 34 -0.18 1.63 13.57
C GLY A 34 0.58 1.41 12.28
N MET A 35 -0.08 0.69 11.38
CA MET A 35 0.38 0.43 10.01
C MET A 35 -0.79 0.22 9.05
N LEU A 36 -0.60 0.57 7.79
CA LEU A 36 -1.43 0.16 6.67
C LEU A 36 -0.75 -1.03 5.96
N VAL A 37 -1.35 -2.19 5.96
CA VAL A 37 -0.82 -3.37 5.26
C VAL A 37 -1.14 -3.24 3.77
N THR A 38 -0.12 -3.10 2.93
CA THR A 38 -0.23 -2.88 1.49
C THR A 38 0.44 -3.99 0.67
N ASP A 39 0.25 -5.22 1.06
CA ASP A 39 0.81 -6.36 0.33
C ASP A 39 0.45 -6.34 -1.16
N HIS A 40 1.39 -6.72 -2.03
CA HIS A 40 1.19 -6.77 -3.49
C HIS A 40 0.02 -7.69 -3.87
N ASP A 41 -1.03 -7.09 -4.48
CA ASP A 41 -2.24 -7.78 -4.96
C ASP A 41 -2.82 -8.74 -3.92
N SER A 42 -2.77 -8.40 -2.63
CA SER A 42 -3.08 -9.37 -1.58
C SER A 42 -3.53 -8.74 -0.28
N TYR A 43 -4.55 -9.31 0.31
CA TYR A 43 -4.89 -9.06 1.72
C TYR A 43 -4.29 -10.12 2.67
N GLY A 44 -3.18 -10.76 2.30
CA GLY A 44 -2.62 -11.91 3.02
C GLY A 44 -2.19 -11.56 4.44
N GLY A 45 -1.40 -10.52 4.61
CA GLY A 45 -0.94 -10.04 5.91
C GLY A 45 -2.08 -9.59 6.81
N TYR A 46 -2.99 -8.75 6.29
CA TYR A 46 -4.15 -8.32 7.06
C TYR A 46 -5.05 -9.49 7.48
N ARG A 47 -5.25 -10.51 6.62
CA ARG A 47 -5.99 -11.72 6.99
C ARG A 47 -5.31 -12.50 8.11
N GLN A 48 -3.99 -12.62 8.06
CA GLN A 48 -3.20 -13.28 9.11
C GLN A 48 -3.36 -12.52 10.44
N TRP A 49 -3.20 -11.18 10.40
CA TRP A 49 -3.45 -10.32 11.53
C TRP A 49 -4.83 -10.58 12.14
N LYS A 50 -5.89 -10.39 11.36
CA LYS A 50 -7.28 -10.44 11.84
C LYS A 50 -7.67 -11.80 12.41
N ARG A 51 -7.14 -12.89 11.87
CA ARG A 51 -7.55 -14.26 12.25
C ARG A 51 -6.74 -14.85 13.39
N ASN A 52 -5.46 -14.54 13.46
CA ASN A 52 -4.53 -15.31 14.28
C ASN A 52 -3.74 -14.48 15.31
N ILE A 53 -3.74 -13.14 15.18
CA ILE A 53 -2.85 -12.28 15.96
C ILE A 53 -3.63 -11.22 16.74
N LYS A 54 -4.69 -10.65 16.13
CA LYS A 54 -5.50 -9.60 16.74
C LYS A 54 -6.11 -10.10 18.04
N GLY A 55 -5.84 -9.39 19.13
CA GLY A 55 -6.32 -9.70 20.47
C GLY A 55 -5.76 -8.70 21.46
N ASP A 56 -5.92 -8.97 22.74
CA ASP A 56 -5.58 -8.06 23.84
C ASP A 56 -4.14 -7.55 23.81
N LYS A 57 -3.21 -8.36 23.32
CA LYS A 57 -1.79 -8.01 23.20
C LYS A 57 -1.51 -6.78 22.33
N TYR A 58 -2.40 -6.46 21.38
CA TYR A 58 -2.19 -5.42 20.37
C TYR A 58 -3.37 -4.43 20.28
N GLN A 59 -4.14 -4.25 21.36
CA GLN A 59 -5.26 -3.29 21.40
C GLN A 59 -4.82 -1.84 21.21
N ASP A 60 -3.57 -1.55 21.55
CA ASP A 60 -2.93 -0.24 21.43
C ASP A 60 -2.29 0.00 20.05
N PHE A 61 -2.43 -0.91 19.09
CA PHE A 61 -1.81 -0.81 17.78
C PHE A 61 -2.82 -0.98 16.64
N LEU A 62 -2.94 0.08 15.83
CA LEU A 62 -3.87 0.12 14.70
C LEU A 62 -3.29 -0.63 13.49
N VAL A 63 -3.99 -1.63 12.99
CA VAL A 63 -3.64 -2.31 11.73
C VAL A 63 -4.76 -2.08 10.72
N LEU A 64 -4.47 -1.29 9.70
CA LEU A 64 -5.39 -0.95 8.62
C LEU A 64 -5.18 -1.87 7.41
N LYS A 65 -6.25 -2.08 6.67
CA LYS A 65 -6.32 -2.90 5.47
C LYS A 65 -6.15 -2.04 4.22
N GLY A 66 -5.05 -2.20 3.52
CA GLY A 66 -4.82 -1.69 2.19
C GLY A 66 -4.35 -2.78 1.23
N ILE A 67 -3.96 -2.39 0.06
CA ILE A 67 -3.31 -3.24 -0.94
C ILE A 67 -2.47 -2.35 -1.86
N GLU A 68 -1.27 -2.78 -2.20
CA GLU A 68 -0.54 -2.22 -3.32
C GLU A 68 -0.88 -3.02 -4.58
N TYR A 69 -1.68 -2.43 -5.44
CA TYR A 69 -2.21 -3.07 -6.63
C TYR A 69 -1.29 -2.85 -7.83
N ASP A 70 -0.83 -3.95 -8.47
CA ASP A 70 -0.03 -3.88 -9.70
C ASP A 70 -0.98 -3.77 -10.90
N THR A 71 -1.11 -2.55 -11.41
CA THR A 71 -1.95 -2.24 -12.58
C THR A 71 -1.31 -2.72 -13.89
N LEU A 72 -2.10 -2.76 -14.95
CA LEU A 72 -1.61 -3.06 -16.30
C LEU A 72 -0.74 -1.93 -16.87
N ASP A 73 -1.07 -0.68 -16.57
CA ASP A 73 -0.59 0.49 -17.30
C ASP A 73 -0.25 1.72 -16.48
N ALA A 74 -0.39 1.67 -15.14
CA ALA A 74 -0.15 2.80 -14.25
C ALA A 74 0.88 2.52 -13.13
N GLY A 75 1.57 1.37 -13.15
CA GLY A 75 2.45 0.96 -12.08
C GLY A 75 1.69 0.51 -10.84
N HIS A 76 2.25 0.79 -9.68
CA HIS A 76 1.70 0.41 -8.39
C HIS A 76 0.77 1.48 -7.83
N ILE A 77 -0.39 1.06 -7.37
CA ILE A 77 -1.42 1.93 -6.80
C ILE A 77 -1.79 1.41 -5.41
N ILE A 78 -1.64 2.24 -4.39
CA ILE A 78 -2.17 1.92 -3.05
C ILE A 78 -3.67 2.15 -3.07
N VAL A 79 -4.42 1.13 -2.65
CA VAL A 79 -5.89 1.18 -2.55
C VAL A 79 -6.30 0.90 -1.12
N ILE A 80 -7.17 1.75 -0.58
CA ILE A 80 -7.75 1.63 0.76
C ILE A 80 -9.26 1.51 0.61
N MET A 81 -9.81 0.39 1.07
CA MET A 81 -11.25 0.15 1.06
C MET A 81 -11.83 0.30 2.47
N PRO A 82 -13.07 0.76 2.63
CA PRO A 82 -13.73 0.80 3.94
C PRO A 82 -13.60 -0.53 4.69
N GLU A 83 -13.60 -0.49 6.03
CA GLU A 83 -13.38 -1.67 6.89
C GLU A 83 -14.38 -2.81 6.61
N ASN A 84 -15.62 -2.47 6.25
CA ASN A 84 -16.69 -3.41 5.92
C ASN A 84 -16.65 -3.95 4.48
N ILE A 85 -15.79 -3.40 3.61
CA ILE A 85 -15.65 -3.82 2.22
C ILE A 85 -14.29 -4.48 2.02
N LYS A 86 -14.31 -5.68 1.48
CA LYS A 86 -13.13 -6.36 0.96
C LYS A 86 -13.32 -6.63 -0.52
N LEU A 87 -12.72 -5.78 -1.32
CA LEU A 87 -12.80 -5.88 -2.77
C LEU A 87 -11.80 -6.95 -3.24
N ARG A 88 -12.26 -8.20 -3.30
CA ARG A 88 -11.43 -9.35 -3.68
C ARG A 88 -10.91 -9.30 -5.11
N LEU A 89 -11.55 -8.51 -5.96
CA LEU A 89 -11.08 -8.23 -7.30
C LEU A 89 -9.66 -7.66 -7.31
N LEU A 90 -9.26 -6.91 -6.27
CA LEU A 90 -7.91 -6.40 -6.10
C LEU A 90 -6.86 -7.51 -5.81
N GLU A 91 -7.29 -8.72 -5.54
CA GLU A 91 -6.37 -9.87 -5.47
C GLU A 91 -6.07 -10.48 -6.86
N LEU A 92 -6.66 -9.88 -7.94
CA LEU A 92 -6.43 -10.24 -9.34
C LEU A 92 -5.73 -9.06 -10.02
N ARG A 93 -4.41 -9.11 -10.11
CA ARG A 93 -3.58 -8.04 -10.67
C ARG A 93 -3.86 -7.76 -12.17
N GLY A 94 -3.43 -6.58 -12.63
CA GLY A 94 -3.35 -6.28 -14.06
C GLY A 94 -4.59 -5.60 -14.64
N MET A 95 -5.45 -5.00 -13.81
CA MET A 95 -6.53 -4.14 -14.29
C MET A 95 -5.96 -2.80 -14.75
N PRO A 96 -6.40 -2.25 -15.89
CA PRO A 96 -6.05 -0.88 -16.27
C PRO A 96 -6.55 0.15 -15.25
N LEU A 97 -5.77 1.21 -15.02
CA LEU A 97 -6.11 2.26 -14.03
C LEU A 97 -7.49 2.87 -14.29
N GLN A 98 -7.83 3.12 -15.55
CA GLN A 98 -9.12 3.70 -15.95
C GLN A 98 -10.34 2.84 -15.55
N MET A 99 -10.14 1.53 -15.35
CA MET A 99 -11.17 0.63 -14.82
C MET A 99 -11.10 0.53 -13.30
N LEU A 100 -9.89 0.61 -12.73
CA LEU A 100 -9.67 0.49 -11.29
C LEU A 100 -10.33 1.65 -10.52
N ILE A 101 -10.14 2.89 -10.97
CA ILE A 101 -10.63 4.11 -10.31
C ILE A 101 -12.14 4.02 -10.03
N PRO A 102 -13.03 3.88 -11.06
CA PRO A 102 -14.47 3.87 -10.80
C PRO A 102 -14.91 2.67 -9.95
N ILE A 103 -14.23 1.54 -10.04
CA ILE A 103 -14.55 0.38 -9.21
C ILE A 103 -14.25 0.69 -7.73
N VAL A 104 -13.08 1.25 -7.42
CA VAL A 104 -12.71 1.60 -6.04
C VAL A 104 -13.66 2.65 -5.47
N HIS A 105 -13.91 3.74 -6.21
CA HIS A 105 -14.79 4.82 -5.79
C HIS A 105 -16.25 4.36 -5.59
N ASN A 106 -16.78 3.50 -6.46
CA ASN A 106 -18.14 2.97 -6.33
C ASN A 106 -18.37 2.16 -5.04
N TYR A 107 -17.31 1.63 -4.45
CA TYR A 107 -17.37 0.94 -3.16
C TYR A 107 -16.88 1.79 -1.98
N GLY A 108 -16.75 3.11 -2.19
CA GLY A 108 -16.35 4.05 -1.15
C GLY A 108 -14.88 3.97 -0.73
N GLY A 109 -14.06 3.32 -1.53
CA GLY A 109 -12.61 3.28 -1.34
C GLY A 109 -11.91 4.49 -1.94
N ILE A 110 -10.63 4.65 -1.62
CA ILE A 110 -9.72 5.66 -2.17
C ILE A 110 -8.48 5.01 -2.75
N LEU A 111 -7.80 5.72 -3.65
CA LEU A 111 -6.57 5.24 -4.26
C LEU A 111 -5.57 6.37 -4.53
N GLY A 112 -4.29 6.01 -4.47
CA GLY A 112 -3.18 6.92 -4.75
C GLY A 112 -1.96 6.16 -5.28
N PRO A 113 -1.10 6.80 -6.09
CA PRO A 113 0.07 6.14 -6.65
C PRO A 113 1.14 5.92 -5.58
N ALA A 114 1.65 4.69 -5.50
CA ALA A 114 2.84 4.35 -4.72
C ALA A 114 4.09 4.88 -5.44
N HIS A 115 5.08 5.39 -4.65
CA HIS A 115 6.37 5.89 -5.17
C HIS A 115 6.27 6.51 -6.59
N PRO A 116 5.40 7.54 -6.81
CA PRO A 116 4.92 7.95 -8.13
C PRO A 116 6.02 8.43 -9.07
N CYS A 117 7.10 8.96 -8.54
CA CYS A 117 8.23 9.52 -9.27
C CYS A 117 9.47 8.61 -9.34
N GLY A 118 9.39 7.38 -8.84
CA GLY A 118 10.48 6.40 -8.89
C GLY A 118 10.98 6.12 -10.32
N GLU A 119 12.19 5.60 -10.43
CA GLU A 119 12.91 5.52 -11.72
C GLU A 119 12.31 4.57 -12.77
N LYS A 120 11.28 3.78 -12.49
CA LYS A 120 10.86 2.69 -13.36
C LYS A 120 9.38 2.69 -13.69
N PHE A 121 9.03 1.82 -14.65
CA PHE A 121 7.68 1.54 -15.11
C PHE A 121 6.68 1.08 -14.02
N MET A 122 7.15 0.81 -12.80
CA MET A 122 6.29 0.57 -11.64
C MET A 122 5.81 1.87 -10.99
N SER A 123 6.36 3.01 -11.40
CA SER A 123 6.00 4.34 -10.92
C SER A 123 5.06 5.04 -11.89
N PHE A 124 4.00 5.63 -11.37
CA PHE A 124 2.91 6.22 -12.14
C PHE A 124 3.37 7.23 -13.19
N MET A 125 4.30 8.13 -12.84
CA MET A 125 4.78 9.18 -13.75
C MET A 125 5.52 8.64 -14.99
N ASN A 126 6.03 7.41 -14.93
CA ASN A 126 6.68 6.72 -16.05
C ASN A 126 5.73 5.76 -16.79
N ALA A 127 4.51 5.62 -16.31
CA ALA A 127 3.57 4.62 -16.80
C ALA A 127 2.76 5.11 -18.02
N LYS A 128 2.26 4.15 -18.80
CA LYS A 128 1.50 4.42 -20.04
C LYS A 128 0.22 5.19 -19.80
N ALA A 129 -0.46 4.97 -18.67
CA ALA A 129 -1.69 5.68 -18.33
C ALA A 129 -1.45 7.19 -18.24
N TYR A 130 -0.40 7.60 -17.51
CA TYR A 130 -0.01 9.01 -17.39
C TYR A 130 0.46 9.60 -18.74
N GLN A 131 1.26 8.86 -19.50
CA GLN A 131 1.75 9.33 -20.82
C GLN A 131 0.60 9.59 -21.81
N ARG A 132 -0.46 8.80 -21.77
CA ARG A 132 -1.63 8.94 -22.63
C ARG A 132 -2.59 10.04 -22.18
N ASN A 133 -2.77 10.19 -20.88
CA ASN A 133 -3.66 11.14 -20.26
C ASN A 133 -3.06 11.65 -18.94
N PRO A 134 -2.28 12.74 -18.96
CA PRO A 134 -1.70 13.31 -17.74
C PRO A 134 -2.75 13.79 -16.72
N ASP A 135 -3.95 14.19 -17.19
CA ASP A 135 -5.01 14.67 -16.30
C ASP A 135 -5.63 13.58 -15.43
N ILE A 136 -5.36 12.31 -15.72
CA ILE A 136 -5.79 11.16 -14.88
C ILE A 136 -5.24 11.26 -13.43
N ILE A 137 -4.18 12.04 -13.20
CA ILE A 137 -3.65 12.31 -11.86
C ILE A 137 -4.69 12.98 -10.95
N ARG A 138 -5.66 13.71 -11.50
CA ARG A 138 -6.75 14.36 -10.75
C ARG A 138 -7.80 13.40 -10.22
N GLU A 139 -7.77 12.16 -10.69
CA GLU A 139 -8.67 11.10 -10.25
C GLU A 139 -8.15 10.37 -8.99
N PHE A 140 -6.93 10.70 -8.54
CA PHE A 140 -6.39 10.16 -7.28
C PHE A 140 -6.88 10.95 -6.09
N ASP A 141 -7.01 10.28 -4.97
CA ASP A 141 -7.49 10.84 -3.70
C ASP A 141 -6.33 11.28 -2.79
N PHE A 142 -5.16 10.72 -3.00
CA PHE A 142 -3.90 11.04 -2.29
C PHE A 142 -2.68 10.67 -3.14
N MET A 143 -1.49 11.02 -2.67
CA MET A 143 -0.23 10.64 -3.32
C MET A 143 0.81 10.24 -2.27
N GLU A 144 1.54 9.16 -2.50
CA GLU A 144 2.72 8.87 -1.68
C GLU A 144 3.84 9.86 -2.04
N VAL A 145 4.11 10.79 -1.13
CA VAL A 145 5.10 11.86 -1.31
C VAL A 145 6.42 11.57 -0.61
N PHE A 146 6.43 10.62 0.32
CA PHE A 146 7.64 10.15 0.97
C PHE A 146 7.67 8.62 1.01
N ASN A 147 8.58 8.04 0.25
CA ASN A 147 8.87 6.60 0.28
C ASN A 147 10.33 6.41 0.69
N ALA A 148 10.58 5.63 1.76
CA ALA A 148 11.94 5.44 2.29
C ALA A 148 12.87 4.69 1.32
N CYS A 149 12.31 3.95 0.36
CA CYS A 149 13.07 3.23 -0.67
C CYS A 149 13.55 4.14 -1.82
N GLU A 150 13.01 5.36 -1.93
CA GLU A 150 13.34 6.28 -2.99
C GLU A 150 14.31 7.37 -2.54
N PRO A 151 15.18 7.87 -3.44
CA PRO A 151 16.05 9.01 -3.15
C PRO A 151 15.27 10.27 -2.76
N GLN A 152 15.85 11.16 -1.92
CA GLN A 152 15.19 12.39 -1.48
C GLN A 152 14.68 13.23 -2.65
N ALA A 153 15.47 13.42 -3.70
CA ALA A 153 15.07 14.20 -4.87
C ALA A 153 13.82 13.63 -5.60
N VAL A 154 13.57 12.33 -5.47
CA VAL A 154 12.36 11.67 -6.00
C VAL A 154 11.15 11.97 -5.13
N ASN A 155 11.34 11.93 -3.81
CA ASN A 155 10.32 12.32 -2.83
C ASN A 155 9.97 13.81 -2.95
N ASP A 156 10.95 14.69 -3.07
CA ASP A 156 10.73 16.14 -3.28
C ASP A 156 9.90 16.41 -4.56
N LYS A 157 10.17 15.65 -5.62
CA LYS A 157 9.39 15.74 -6.87
C LYS A 157 7.95 15.26 -6.68
N ALA A 158 7.75 14.17 -5.93
CA ALA A 158 6.40 13.66 -5.63
C ALA A 158 5.62 14.67 -4.78
N LEU A 159 6.25 15.26 -3.78
CA LEU A 159 5.65 16.32 -2.96
C LEU A 159 5.22 17.53 -3.80
N ALA A 160 6.11 18.04 -4.65
CA ALA A 160 5.79 19.17 -5.53
C ALA A 160 4.61 18.87 -6.49
N ILE A 161 4.47 17.63 -6.92
CA ILE A 161 3.34 17.21 -7.75
C ILE A 161 2.05 17.14 -6.92
N ALA A 162 2.10 16.57 -5.73
CA ALA A 162 0.94 16.50 -4.83
C ALA A 162 0.43 17.91 -4.49
N GLU A 163 1.33 18.85 -4.15
CA GLU A 163 1.00 20.25 -3.90
C GLU A 163 0.37 20.93 -5.12
N LYS A 164 0.91 20.68 -6.32
CA LYS A 164 0.37 21.25 -7.58
C LYS A 164 -1.07 20.81 -7.86
N TYR A 165 -1.44 19.59 -7.45
CA TYR A 165 -2.77 19.03 -7.72
C TYR A 165 -3.67 19.01 -6.49
N ASP A 166 -3.22 19.63 -5.37
CA ASP A 166 -3.93 19.69 -4.09
C ASP A 166 -4.31 18.30 -3.55
N LEU A 167 -3.39 17.34 -3.69
CA LEU A 167 -3.56 15.97 -3.22
C LEU A 167 -2.95 15.81 -1.83
N PRO A 168 -3.67 15.22 -0.85
CA PRO A 168 -3.08 14.84 0.43
C PRO A 168 -1.85 13.95 0.25
N GLY A 169 -0.74 14.29 0.93
CA GLY A 169 0.50 13.51 0.89
C GLY A 169 0.52 12.42 1.95
N THR A 170 1.03 11.24 1.60
CA THR A 170 1.28 10.14 2.55
C THR A 170 2.75 9.72 2.48
N GLY A 171 3.22 9.00 3.52
CA GLY A 171 4.55 8.43 3.56
C GLY A 171 4.56 7.02 4.12
N GLY A 172 5.41 6.17 3.55
CA GLY A 172 5.58 4.79 3.98
C GLY A 172 6.99 4.26 3.76
N SER A 173 7.33 3.21 4.50
CA SER A 173 8.68 2.63 4.43
C SER A 173 8.92 1.80 3.19
N ASP A 174 7.86 1.23 2.60
CA ASP A 174 7.96 0.23 1.52
C ASP A 174 8.89 -0.93 1.90
N ALA A 175 8.82 -1.31 3.19
CA ALA A 175 9.76 -2.24 3.78
C ALA A 175 9.43 -3.68 3.42
N HIS A 176 10.39 -4.33 2.77
CA HIS A 176 10.39 -5.76 2.46
C HIS A 176 11.31 -6.56 3.40
N ARG A 177 12.10 -5.86 4.24
CA ARG A 177 13.10 -6.43 5.15
C ARG A 177 13.04 -5.74 6.50
N ALA A 178 13.49 -6.44 7.53
CA ALA A 178 13.45 -5.96 8.90
C ALA A 178 14.21 -4.64 9.13
N ASP A 179 15.36 -4.48 8.49
CA ASP A 179 16.22 -3.30 8.63
C ASP A 179 15.64 -2.02 7.99
N CYS A 180 14.52 -2.12 7.30
CA CYS A 180 13.85 -1.00 6.64
C CYS A 180 12.52 -0.61 7.31
N ILE A 181 12.03 -1.39 8.25
CA ILE A 181 10.76 -1.17 8.94
C ILE A 181 10.82 0.10 9.78
N GLY A 182 9.79 0.96 9.65
CA GLY A 182 9.66 2.19 10.42
C GLY A 182 10.59 3.31 9.94
N MET A 183 11.20 3.20 8.77
CA MET A 183 12.02 4.26 8.22
C MET A 183 11.21 5.44 7.66
N ALA A 184 9.91 5.26 7.42
CA ALA A 184 9.02 6.35 7.04
C ALA A 184 7.68 6.24 7.76
N TYR A 185 6.96 7.36 7.81
CA TYR A 185 5.70 7.48 8.52
C TYR A 185 4.77 8.51 7.88
N THR A 186 3.51 8.39 8.23
CA THR A 186 2.48 9.42 8.11
C THR A 186 1.90 9.67 9.50
N GLU A 187 1.75 10.94 9.90
CA GLU A 187 1.00 11.31 11.08
C GLU A 187 -0.47 11.46 10.73
N ILE A 188 -1.29 10.60 11.28
CA ILE A 188 -2.74 10.62 11.10
C ILE A 188 -3.43 11.14 12.37
N PRO A 189 -4.64 11.73 12.28
CA PRO A 189 -5.44 12.13 13.44
C PRO A 189 -5.64 10.98 14.43
N ASP A 190 -5.73 11.30 15.72
CA ASP A 190 -5.86 10.30 16.78
C ASP A 190 -7.26 9.68 16.87
N ASP A 191 -8.26 10.27 16.20
CA ASP A 191 -9.62 9.74 16.06
C ASP A 191 -9.76 8.70 14.94
N VAL A 192 -8.70 8.43 14.19
CA VAL A 192 -8.69 7.35 13.19
C VAL A 192 -8.56 6.00 13.89
N THR A 193 -9.63 5.21 13.81
CA THR A 193 -9.73 3.86 14.42
C THR A 193 -9.94 2.74 13.40
N CYS A 194 -10.31 3.10 12.17
CA CYS A 194 -10.53 2.15 11.08
C CYS A 194 -10.23 2.80 9.71
N GLU A 195 -10.33 2.01 8.65
CA GLU A 195 -10.11 2.48 7.29
C GLU A 195 -11.08 3.58 6.87
N SER A 196 -12.34 3.52 7.29
CA SER A 196 -13.34 4.55 6.94
C SER A 196 -13.02 5.90 7.57
N ASP A 197 -12.47 5.94 8.78
CA ASP A 197 -12.03 7.18 9.40
C ASP A 197 -10.86 7.80 8.61
N LEU A 198 -9.88 6.99 8.23
CA LEU A 198 -8.75 7.45 7.42
C LEU A 198 -9.21 7.96 6.05
N ILE A 199 -10.12 7.23 5.38
CA ILE A 199 -10.73 7.64 4.10
C ILE A 199 -11.42 8.99 4.27
N MET A 200 -12.21 9.16 5.32
CA MET A 200 -12.91 10.42 5.61
C MET A 200 -11.94 11.60 5.74
N HIS A 201 -10.84 11.43 6.47
CA HIS A 201 -9.83 12.49 6.65
C HIS A 201 -9.15 12.84 5.33
N ILE A 202 -8.76 11.85 4.54
CA ILE A 202 -8.13 12.07 3.22
C ILE A 202 -9.11 12.79 2.28
N MET A 203 -10.36 12.34 2.20
CA MET A 203 -11.40 12.95 1.34
C MET A 203 -11.78 14.37 1.76
N LYS A 204 -11.61 14.75 3.04
CA LYS A 204 -11.76 16.12 3.52
C LYS A 204 -10.55 17.02 3.22
N GLY A 205 -9.50 16.48 2.62
CA GLY A 205 -8.27 17.21 2.37
C GLY A 205 -7.46 17.50 3.64
N THR A 206 -7.62 16.69 4.70
CA THR A 206 -6.81 16.84 5.91
C THR A 206 -5.33 16.74 5.57
N LYS A 207 -4.57 17.79 5.88
CA LYS A 207 -3.13 17.79 5.68
C LYS A 207 -2.49 16.80 6.65
N LEU A 208 -1.85 15.78 6.10
CA LEU A 208 -1.11 14.78 6.84
C LEU A 208 0.39 15.13 6.81
N GLU A 209 1.05 15.06 7.96
CA GLU A 209 2.51 15.17 8.01
C GLU A 209 3.13 13.81 7.73
N CYS A 210 4.14 13.78 6.86
CA CYS A 210 4.85 12.56 6.54
C CYS A 210 6.35 12.83 6.40
N GLY A 211 7.16 11.80 6.62
CA GLY A 211 8.61 11.91 6.54
C GLY A 211 9.31 10.66 7.02
N GLY A 212 10.61 10.77 7.30
CA GLY A 212 11.41 9.64 7.77
C GLY A 212 12.85 9.72 7.34
N SER A 213 13.45 8.56 7.14
CA SER A 213 14.82 8.38 6.64
C SER A 213 14.80 7.53 5.40
N ILE A 214 15.62 7.86 4.41
CA ILE A 214 15.78 7.03 3.21
C ILE A 214 16.75 5.88 3.47
N TYR A 215 16.61 4.80 2.75
CA TYR A 215 17.53 3.66 2.85
C TYR A 215 18.95 4.05 2.45
N GLY A 216 19.93 3.67 3.26
CA GLY A 216 21.36 3.93 3.03
C GLY A 216 21.98 3.13 1.88
N GLY A 217 21.19 2.70 0.92
CA GLY A 217 21.58 1.93 -0.25
C GLY A 217 20.73 0.66 -0.41
N THR A 218 20.18 0.49 -1.59
CA THR A 218 19.44 -0.72 -1.96
C THR A 218 20.40 -1.81 -2.45
N THR A 219 19.93 -3.06 -2.52
CA THR A 219 20.69 -4.14 -3.19
C THR A 219 21.06 -3.75 -4.62
N LYS A 220 20.25 -2.88 -5.26
CA LYS A 220 20.48 -2.34 -6.59
C LYS A 220 21.77 -1.50 -6.69
N ASP A 221 22.11 -0.77 -5.64
CA ASP A 221 23.30 0.11 -5.63
C ASP A 221 24.59 -0.69 -5.49
N LYS A 222 24.51 -1.90 -4.91
CA LYS A 222 25.64 -2.81 -4.69
C LYS A 222 26.02 -3.65 -5.94
N ILE A 223 25.17 -3.73 -6.95
CA ILE A 223 25.28 -4.69 -8.07
C ILE A 223 25.94 -4.08 -9.33
N GLY A 224 26.18 -2.76 -9.37
CA GLY A 224 26.89 -2.09 -10.47
C GLY A 224 26.22 -2.31 -11.85
N LYS A 225 27.03 -2.63 -12.88
CA LYS A 225 26.57 -2.80 -14.28
C LYS A 225 25.58 -3.96 -14.48
N ALA A 226 25.55 -4.95 -13.59
CA ALA A 226 24.56 -6.04 -13.62
C ALA A 226 23.16 -5.63 -13.13
N LYS A 227 23.02 -4.40 -12.57
CA LYS A 227 21.78 -3.83 -12.04
C LYS A 227 20.59 -3.97 -13.00
N THR A 228 20.79 -3.66 -14.28
CA THR A 228 19.72 -3.66 -15.27
C THR A 228 19.20 -5.08 -15.55
N VAL A 229 20.09 -6.04 -15.76
CA VAL A 229 19.71 -7.43 -16.03
C VAL A 229 19.01 -8.04 -14.83
N LEU A 230 19.56 -7.88 -13.64
CA LEU A 230 18.99 -8.44 -12.42
C LEU A 230 17.65 -7.78 -12.06
N SER A 231 17.51 -6.47 -12.28
CA SER A 231 16.23 -5.77 -12.08
C SER A 231 15.15 -6.25 -13.05
N HIS A 232 15.49 -6.50 -14.32
CA HIS A 232 14.54 -7.07 -15.29
C HIS A 232 14.18 -8.52 -14.96
N SER A 233 15.17 -9.33 -14.55
CA SER A 233 14.92 -10.71 -14.13
C SER A 233 14.02 -10.77 -12.90
N PHE A 234 14.25 -9.90 -11.92
CA PHE A 234 13.40 -9.79 -10.73
C PHE A 234 11.98 -9.31 -11.09
N TRP A 235 11.86 -8.35 -11.99
CA TRP A 235 10.56 -7.92 -12.50
C TRP A 235 9.80 -9.04 -13.19
N VAL A 236 10.46 -9.80 -14.10
CA VAL A 236 9.85 -10.97 -14.75
C VAL A 236 9.40 -11.99 -13.70
N TYR A 237 10.26 -12.29 -12.72
CA TYR A 237 9.94 -13.20 -11.62
C TYR A 237 8.70 -12.74 -10.84
N ASN A 238 8.63 -11.47 -10.45
CA ASN A 238 7.48 -10.91 -9.75
C ASN A 238 6.21 -10.91 -10.59
N LYS A 239 6.32 -10.56 -11.88
CA LYS A 239 5.19 -10.63 -12.82
C LYS A 239 4.65 -12.06 -12.94
N VAL A 240 5.51 -13.02 -13.24
CA VAL A 240 5.13 -14.44 -13.41
C VAL A 240 4.60 -15.02 -12.10
N GLY A 241 5.29 -14.77 -10.99
CA GLY A 241 4.87 -15.22 -9.65
C GLY A 241 3.55 -14.59 -9.22
N GLY A 242 3.37 -13.30 -9.46
CA GLY A 242 2.12 -12.58 -9.19
C GLY A 242 0.95 -13.13 -10.01
N TRP A 243 1.12 -13.33 -11.32
CA TRP A 243 0.10 -13.95 -12.17
C TRP A 243 -0.24 -15.38 -11.73
N SER A 244 0.75 -16.20 -11.40
CA SER A 244 0.54 -17.56 -10.88
C SER A 244 -0.29 -17.55 -9.57
N LYS A 245 0.03 -16.62 -8.64
CA LYS A 245 -0.74 -16.43 -7.41
C LYS A 245 -2.16 -15.93 -7.71
N ALA A 246 -2.32 -14.98 -8.63
CA ALA A 246 -3.64 -14.44 -9.03
C ALA A 246 -4.53 -15.54 -9.63
N ILE A 247 -4.01 -16.39 -10.52
CA ILE A 247 -4.74 -17.53 -11.09
C ILE A 247 -5.20 -18.50 -9.99
N LYS A 248 -4.31 -18.84 -9.04
CA LYS A 248 -4.66 -19.70 -7.90
C LYS A 248 -5.76 -19.08 -7.01
N ARG A 249 -5.72 -17.75 -6.83
CA ARG A 249 -6.73 -17.00 -6.07
C ARG A 249 -8.06 -16.94 -6.80
N SER A 250 -8.04 -16.66 -8.11
CA SER A 250 -9.25 -16.68 -8.97
C SER A 250 -9.99 -18.01 -8.87
N ASN A 251 -9.28 -19.12 -8.98
CA ASN A 251 -9.87 -20.44 -8.84
C ASN A 251 -10.50 -20.73 -7.45
N ARG A 252 -10.08 -20.01 -6.41
CA ARG A 252 -10.64 -20.09 -5.06
C ARG A 252 -11.78 -19.11 -4.80
N MET A 253 -12.00 -18.14 -5.68
CA MET A 253 -13.03 -17.09 -5.55
C MET A 253 -14.41 -17.59 -5.98
N LYS A 254 -14.88 -18.70 -5.44
CA LYS A 254 -16.20 -19.29 -5.78
C LYS A 254 -17.40 -18.48 -5.27
N LYS A 255 -17.22 -17.45 -4.45
CA LYS A 255 -18.28 -16.69 -3.75
C LYS A 255 -18.39 -15.21 -4.12
N GLY A 256 -17.86 -14.79 -5.26
CA GLY A 256 -17.95 -13.39 -5.70
C GLY A 256 -16.71 -12.55 -5.40
N TYR A 257 -16.61 -11.41 -6.07
CA TYR A 257 -15.45 -10.50 -6.04
C TYR A 257 -15.52 -9.43 -4.95
N VAL A 258 -16.68 -9.27 -4.32
CA VAL A 258 -16.91 -8.31 -3.23
C VAL A 258 -17.40 -9.07 -2.01
N GLU A 259 -16.70 -8.94 -0.92
CA GLU A 259 -17.09 -9.48 0.39
C GLU A 259 -17.46 -8.32 1.30
N ARG A 260 -18.72 -8.23 1.72
CA ARG A 260 -19.17 -7.30 2.76
C ARG A 260 -19.01 -7.98 4.10
N VAL A 261 -18.33 -7.33 5.02
CA VAL A 261 -18.13 -7.80 6.39
C VAL A 261 -19.20 -7.11 7.25
N ASP A 262 -20.05 -7.89 7.90
CA ASP A 262 -21.01 -7.39 8.88
C ASP A 262 -20.24 -6.93 10.13
N VAL A 263 -20.10 -5.62 10.30
CA VAL A 263 -19.35 -5.00 11.41
C VAL A 263 -20.08 -5.25 12.74
N GLU A 264 -21.40 -5.34 12.74
CA GLU A 264 -22.20 -5.61 13.95
C GLU A 264 -21.94 -7.02 14.51
N LYS A 265 -21.81 -8.04 13.64
CA LYS A 265 -21.49 -9.42 14.09
C LYS A 265 -20.07 -9.61 14.58
N VAL A 266 -19.19 -8.65 14.31
CA VAL A 266 -17.81 -8.69 14.83
C VAL A 266 -17.76 -8.08 16.23
N LYS A 267 -18.62 -7.13 16.56
CA LYS A 267 -18.72 -6.56 17.92
C LYS A 267 -19.32 -7.56 18.92
N GLU A 268 -20.40 -8.28 18.52
CA GLU A 268 -21.05 -9.29 19.38
C GLU A 268 -20.21 -10.54 19.68
N LYS A 269 -19.11 -10.78 18.94
CA LYS A 269 -18.19 -11.90 19.22
C LYS A 269 -17.01 -11.52 20.11
N ASN A 270 -16.85 -10.26 20.40
CA ASN A 270 -15.76 -9.73 21.22
C ASN A 270 -16.25 -9.17 22.58
N GLU A 271 -17.57 -9.28 22.86
CA GLU A 271 -18.18 -9.18 24.19
C GLU A 271 -18.37 -10.58 24.80
#